data_d75a1ce5201e55dded72a3887cdaa8eb
#
_entry.id   d75a1ce5201e55dded72a3887cdaa8eb
#
_cell.length_a   1.000
_cell.length_b   1.000
_cell.length_c   1.000
_cell.angle_alpha   90.00
_cell.angle_beta   90.00
_cell.angle_gamma   90.00
#
_symmetry.space_group_name_H-M   'P 1'
#
loop_
_entity.id
_entity.type
_entity.pdbx_description
1 polymer ?
#
loop_
_entity_poly.entity_id
_entity_poly.type
_entity_poly.pdbx_seq_one_letter_code
_entity_poly.pdbx_strand_id
1 'polypeptide(L)'
;MLKIYFVCDAGMGSSALGASLLQRKLENVGLHVRVHNCGLNEIPNEVDILISHQMFYKQLKENHPNQLILKVDGFTGENVYERIAEKIMEETNKKAVLMKEQIKVGCSRVTRVEAIEAIGNILLDAGYIEEPYIKGMLNRDASLTTYIGNDLAIPHGEYDVKEYVKKTGLAVMIYPEGIDWGGNLVRVVIGIAATNNDHMQILQNIASKLCEMETVDKLVASNDVDYVYQILMGDE
;
A
#
# COMPACT_ATOMS: atom_id res chain seq x y z
N MET A 1 -1.71 -12.25 -8.79
CA MET A 1 -2.60 -13.00 -7.88
C MET A 1 -1.83 -13.32 -6.64
N LEU A 2 -2.37 -13.01 -5.46
CA LEU A 2 -1.69 -13.19 -4.16
C LEU A 2 -1.35 -14.67 -3.93
N LYS A 3 -0.07 -14.97 -3.64
CA LYS A 3 0.46 -16.33 -3.42
C LYS A 3 0.64 -16.55 -1.92
N ILE A 4 -0.28 -17.31 -1.31
CA ILE A 4 -0.30 -17.59 0.13
C ILE A 4 0.07 -19.04 0.37
N TYR A 5 1.05 -19.27 1.26
CA TYR A 5 1.49 -20.60 1.62
C TYR A 5 1.41 -20.84 3.14
N PHE A 6 0.74 -21.92 3.49
CA PHE A 6 0.73 -22.44 4.86
C PHE A 6 1.88 -23.45 5.00
N VAL A 7 2.82 -23.18 5.90
CA VAL A 7 4.09 -23.89 6.00
C VAL A 7 4.16 -24.69 7.30
N CYS A 8 4.53 -25.96 7.22
CA CYS A 8 4.92 -26.76 8.37
C CYS A 8 6.17 -27.58 8.05
N ASP A 9 6.65 -28.39 8.99
CA ASP A 9 7.87 -29.17 8.82
C ASP A 9 7.89 -30.00 7.52
N ALA A 10 6.88 -30.86 7.33
CA ALA A 10 6.81 -31.79 6.20
C ALA A 10 5.79 -31.47 5.10
N GLY A 11 5.02 -30.39 5.25
CA GLY A 11 4.04 -29.98 4.24
C GLY A 11 2.77 -30.87 4.10
N MET A 12 2.60 -31.89 4.91
CA MET A 12 1.56 -32.93 4.68
C MET A 12 0.43 -33.00 5.73
N GLY A 13 0.59 -32.42 6.89
CA GLY A 13 -0.38 -32.58 7.99
C GLY A 13 -1.08 -31.26 8.32
N SER A 14 -0.56 -30.59 9.34
CA SER A 14 -1.12 -29.37 9.89
C SER A 14 -1.21 -28.22 8.88
N SER A 15 -0.24 -28.10 7.96
CA SER A 15 -0.26 -27.09 6.90
C SER A 15 -1.39 -27.31 5.88
N ALA A 16 -1.67 -28.57 5.52
CA ALA A 16 -2.77 -28.89 4.59
C ALA A 16 -4.12 -28.60 5.22
N LEU A 17 -4.31 -28.95 6.50
CA LEU A 17 -5.52 -28.61 7.25
C LEU A 17 -5.67 -27.09 7.37
N GLY A 18 -4.61 -26.40 7.79
CA GLY A 18 -4.57 -24.96 7.93
C GLY A 18 -4.90 -24.23 6.64
N ALA A 19 -4.31 -24.65 5.53
CA ALA A 19 -4.59 -24.09 4.21
C ALA A 19 -6.06 -24.25 3.81
N SER A 20 -6.66 -25.42 4.03
CA SER A 20 -8.08 -25.68 3.72
C SER A 20 -9.04 -24.84 4.55
N LEU A 21 -8.76 -24.70 5.86
CA LEU A 21 -9.60 -23.91 6.76
C LEU A 21 -9.50 -22.40 6.44
N LEU A 22 -8.28 -21.91 6.18
CA LEU A 22 -8.07 -20.53 5.80
C LEU A 22 -8.68 -20.22 4.42
N GLN A 23 -8.53 -21.12 3.43
CA GLN A 23 -9.14 -20.97 2.11
C GLN A 23 -10.66 -20.71 2.24
N ARG A 24 -11.36 -21.56 2.98
CA ARG A 24 -12.82 -21.41 3.23
C ARG A 24 -13.13 -20.10 3.94
N LYS A 25 -12.30 -19.68 4.89
CA LYS A 25 -12.53 -18.42 5.62
C LYS A 25 -12.37 -17.20 4.72
N LEU A 26 -11.36 -17.18 3.86
CA LEU A 26 -11.11 -16.09 2.91
C LEU A 26 -12.23 -16.00 1.87
N GLU A 27 -12.72 -17.14 1.36
CA GLU A 27 -13.88 -17.18 0.45
C GLU A 27 -15.14 -16.60 1.10
N ASN A 28 -15.39 -16.93 2.38
CA ASN A 28 -16.55 -16.41 3.13
C ASN A 28 -16.53 -14.88 3.32
N VAL A 29 -15.33 -14.27 3.33
CA VAL A 29 -15.16 -12.80 3.40
C VAL A 29 -14.99 -12.16 2.03
N GLY A 30 -15.22 -12.91 0.94
CA GLY A 30 -15.19 -12.41 -0.43
C GLY A 30 -13.81 -12.30 -1.06
N LEU A 31 -12.76 -12.81 -0.41
CA LEU A 31 -11.40 -12.79 -0.95
C LEU A 31 -11.10 -14.12 -1.69
N HIS A 32 -11.20 -14.08 -3.02
CA HIS A 32 -10.96 -15.23 -3.90
C HIS A 32 -9.47 -15.39 -4.24
N VAL A 33 -8.71 -15.94 -3.30
CA VAL A 33 -7.29 -16.28 -3.45
C VAL A 33 -7.08 -17.76 -3.21
N ARG A 34 -5.99 -18.34 -3.71
CA ARG A 34 -5.67 -19.75 -3.45
C ARG A 34 -4.64 -19.83 -2.32
N VAL A 35 -4.96 -20.61 -1.29
CA VAL A 35 -4.04 -20.93 -0.20
C VAL A 35 -3.41 -22.29 -0.46
N HIS A 36 -2.09 -22.32 -0.59
CA HIS A 36 -1.31 -23.53 -0.79
C HIS A 36 -0.71 -24.02 0.54
N ASN A 37 -0.19 -25.23 0.57
CA ASN A 37 0.61 -25.74 1.67
C ASN A 37 1.92 -26.35 1.16
N CYS A 38 2.98 -26.26 1.96
CA CYS A 38 4.27 -26.86 1.65
C CYS A 38 5.07 -27.16 2.91
N GLY A 39 6.16 -27.93 2.76
CA GLY A 39 7.20 -28.08 3.76
C GLY A 39 8.15 -26.89 3.82
N LEU A 40 8.89 -26.76 4.92
CA LEU A 40 9.87 -25.67 5.13
C LEU A 40 10.93 -25.59 4.00
N ASN A 41 11.29 -26.74 3.41
CA ASN A 41 12.31 -26.80 2.36
C ASN A 41 11.73 -26.74 0.94
N GLU A 42 10.41 -26.55 0.81
CA GLU A 42 9.67 -26.58 -0.46
C GLU A 42 9.00 -25.24 -0.76
N ILE A 43 9.36 -24.19 -0.04
CA ILE A 43 8.78 -22.85 -0.21
C ILE A 43 9.20 -22.29 -1.57
N PRO A 44 8.27 -21.92 -2.46
CA PRO A 44 8.60 -21.31 -3.74
C PRO A 44 9.31 -19.96 -3.58
N ASN A 45 10.16 -19.60 -4.57
CA ASN A 45 10.84 -18.30 -4.56
C ASN A 45 9.88 -17.11 -4.64
N GLU A 46 8.73 -17.29 -5.32
CA GLU A 46 7.71 -16.27 -5.48
C GLU A 46 6.52 -16.54 -4.56
N VAL A 47 6.59 -16.03 -3.35
CA VAL A 47 5.53 -16.11 -2.35
C VAL A 47 5.29 -14.72 -1.76
N ASP A 48 4.03 -14.36 -1.52
CA ASP A 48 3.65 -13.09 -0.90
C ASP A 48 3.48 -13.22 0.61
N ILE A 49 2.79 -14.26 1.06
CA ILE A 49 2.47 -14.48 2.47
C ILE A 49 2.80 -15.90 2.88
N LEU A 50 3.57 -16.03 3.94
CA LEU A 50 3.84 -17.28 4.63
C LEU A 50 3.07 -17.33 5.94
N ILE A 51 2.43 -18.45 6.23
CA ILE A 51 1.74 -18.69 7.48
C ILE A 51 2.32 -19.93 8.12
N SER A 52 2.76 -19.85 9.36
CA SER A 52 3.42 -20.97 10.01
C SER A 52 3.27 -20.95 11.52
N HIS A 53 3.50 -22.11 12.15
CA HIS A 53 3.60 -22.16 13.59
C HIS A 53 4.74 -21.28 14.09
N GLN A 54 4.54 -20.62 15.24
CA GLN A 54 5.52 -19.68 15.81
C GLN A 54 6.93 -20.23 15.97
N MET A 55 7.07 -21.54 16.16
CA MET A 55 8.38 -22.19 16.29
C MET A 55 9.28 -22.05 15.05
N PHE A 56 8.70 -21.92 13.86
CA PHE A 56 9.43 -21.76 12.60
C PHE A 56 9.61 -20.31 12.18
N TYR A 57 9.01 -19.35 12.90
CA TYR A 57 9.00 -17.94 12.53
C TYR A 57 10.40 -17.35 12.33
N LYS A 58 11.31 -17.61 13.27
CA LYS A 58 12.68 -17.08 13.21
C LYS A 58 13.41 -17.57 11.96
N GLN A 59 13.36 -18.86 11.70
CA GLN A 59 13.98 -19.48 10.53
C GLN A 59 13.38 -18.94 9.22
N LEU A 60 12.04 -18.81 9.16
CA LEU A 60 11.37 -18.25 7.99
C LEU A 60 11.73 -16.79 7.77
N LYS A 61 11.85 -16.00 8.83
CA LYS A 61 12.20 -14.57 8.72
C LYS A 61 13.65 -14.36 8.25
N GLU A 62 14.56 -15.24 8.65
CA GLU A 62 15.96 -15.23 8.19
C GLU A 62 16.06 -15.59 6.70
N ASN A 63 15.29 -16.58 6.23
CA ASN A 63 15.35 -17.09 4.87
C ASN A 63 14.46 -16.28 3.89
N HIS A 64 13.41 -15.61 4.40
CA HIS A 64 12.43 -14.85 3.62
C HIS A 64 12.22 -13.46 4.25
N PRO A 65 13.24 -12.58 4.29
CA PRO A 65 13.18 -11.30 5.02
C PRO A 65 12.15 -10.32 4.46
N ASN A 66 11.82 -10.43 3.18
CA ASN A 66 10.93 -9.51 2.47
C ASN A 66 9.47 -9.99 2.39
N GLN A 67 9.16 -11.20 2.86
CA GLN A 67 7.82 -11.75 2.86
C GLN A 67 7.10 -11.45 4.16
N LEU A 68 5.78 -11.25 4.05
CA LEU A 68 4.91 -11.21 5.22
C LEU A 68 4.80 -12.62 5.81
N ILE A 69 5.18 -12.76 7.10
CA ILE A 69 5.09 -14.03 7.81
C ILE A 69 4.11 -13.90 8.96
N LEU A 70 2.99 -14.60 8.87
CA LEU A 70 1.97 -14.66 9.90
C LEU A 70 2.19 -15.88 10.82
N LYS A 71 2.19 -15.62 12.12
CA LYS A 71 2.40 -16.66 13.14
C LYS A 71 1.06 -17.23 13.62
N VAL A 72 1.04 -18.55 13.83
CA VAL A 72 -0.02 -19.24 14.55
C VAL A 72 0.57 -20.00 15.75
N ASP A 73 -0.13 -19.95 16.87
CA ASP A 73 0.27 -20.68 18.08
C ASP A 73 -0.27 -22.13 18.08
N GLY A 74 -1.23 -22.40 17.21
CA GLY A 74 -1.88 -23.69 17.00
C GLY A 74 -2.76 -23.66 15.77
N PHE A 75 -3.13 -24.87 15.30
CA PHE A 75 -3.97 -25.03 14.10
C PHE A 75 -5.46 -25.23 14.43
N THR A 76 -5.79 -25.34 15.71
CA THR A 76 -7.13 -25.54 16.20
C THR A 76 -7.37 -24.57 17.35
N GLY A 77 -8.00 -23.45 17.08
CA GLY A 77 -8.34 -22.46 18.11
C GLY A 77 -9.49 -21.60 17.63
N GLU A 78 -10.34 -21.15 18.56
CA GLU A 78 -11.37 -20.15 18.26
C GLU A 78 -10.70 -18.90 17.69
N ASN A 79 -11.17 -18.43 16.55
CA ASN A 79 -10.78 -17.19 15.88
C ASN A 79 -9.32 -17.12 15.34
N VAL A 80 -8.57 -18.24 15.26
CA VAL A 80 -7.23 -18.23 14.66
C VAL A 80 -7.30 -17.81 13.19
N TYR A 81 -8.20 -18.44 12.44
CA TYR A 81 -8.35 -18.20 11.01
C TYR A 81 -9.05 -16.90 10.69
N GLU A 82 -9.92 -16.39 11.58
CA GLU A 82 -10.48 -15.05 11.51
C GLU A 82 -9.38 -13.99 11.53
N ARG A 83 -8.52 -14.02 12.55
CA ARG A 83 -7.41 -13.07 12.71
C ARG A 83 -6.40 -13.13 11.56
N ILE A 84 -6.14 -14.32 11.03
CA ILE A 84 -5.28 -14.47 9.85
C ILE A 84 -5.95 -13.86 8.62
N ALA A 85 -7.23 -14.15 8.40
CA ALA A 85 -7.99 -13.61 7.27
C ALA A 85 -8.07 -12.08 7.32
N GLU A 86 -8.33 -11.50 8.49
CA GLU A 86 -8.32 -10.04 8.71
C GLU A 86 -6.96 -9.44 8.32
N LYS A 87 -5.85 -10.00 8.79
CA LYS A 87 -4.50 -9.53 8.44
C LYS A 87 -4.20 -9.66 6.95
N ILE A 88 -4.63 -10.75 6.32
CA ILE A 88 -4.47 -10.93 4.86
C ILE A 88 -5.28 -9.88 4.10
N MET A 89 -6.51 -9.60 4.56
CA MET A 89 -7.35 -8.56 3.96
C MET A 89 -6.73 -7.16 4.14
N GLU A 90 -6.21 -6.84 5.33
CA GLU A 90 -5.49 -5.58 5.57
C GLU A 90 -4.30 -5.42 4.62
N GLU A 91 -3.48 -6.46 4.46
CA GLU A 91 -2.34 -6.43 3.55
C GLU A 91 -2.75 -6.36 2.07
N THR A 92 -3.82 -7.05 1.69
CA THR A 92 -4.37 -6.98 0.34
C THR A 92 -4.91 -5.58 0.04
N ASN A 93 -5.60 -4.98 1.01
CA ASN A 93 -6.11 -3.62 0.89
C ASN A 93 -4.96 -2.59 0.84
N LYS A 94 -3.93 -2.72 1.68
CA LYS A 94 -2.72 -1.89 1.62
C LYS A 94 -2.09 -1.97 0.22
N LYS A 95 -1.85 -3.17 -0.31
CA LYS A 95 -1.31 -3.37 -1.67
C LYS A 95 -2.22 -2.81 -2.77
N ALA A 96 -3.54 -2.77 -2.55
CA ALA A 96 -4.49 -2.19 -3.50
C ALA A 96 -4.52 -0.66 -3.48
N VAL A 97 -4.12 -0.02 -2.36
CA VAL A 97 -4.13 1.45 -2.19
C VAL A 97 -2.98 2.12 -2.95
N LEU A 98 -1.79 1.54 -2.93
CA LEU A 98 -0.64 2.02 -3.70
C LEU A 98 0.10 0.83 -4.29
N MET A 99 0.33 0.83 -5.60
CA MET A 99 1.20 -0.12 -6.29
C MET A 99 2.42 0.62 -6.84
N LYS A 100 3.50 -0.11 -7.11
CA LYS A 100 4.76 0.48 -7.59
C LYS A 100 4.61 1.26 -8.90
N GLU A 101 3.69 0.83 -9.74
CA GLU A 101 3.36 1.45 -11.04
C GLU A 101 2.85 2.89 -10.89
N GLN A 102 2.21 3.22 -9.74
CA GLN A 102 1.74 4.57 -9.43
C GLN A 102 2.80 5.46 -8.78
N ILE A 103 4.03 4.97 -8.62
CA ILE A 103 5.15 5.75 -8.08
C ILE A 103 6.03 6.20 -9.24
N LYS A 104 6.25 7.49 -9.36
CA LYS A 104 7.18 8.09 -10.34
C LYS A 104 8.28 8.84 -9.58
N VAL A 105 9.51 8.46 -9.84
CA VAL A 105 10.70 9.08 -9.23
C VAL A 105 11.49 9.85 -10.28
N GLY A 106 12.29 10.82 -9.86
CA GLY A 106 13.14 11.61 -10.76
C GLY A 106 12.34 12.45 -11.77
N CYS A 107 11.13 12.91 -11.38
CA CYS A 107 10.30 13.73 -12.26
C CYS A 107 10.96 15.10 -12.54
N SER A 108 10.89 15.54 -13.79
CA SER A 108 11.34 16.88 -14.19
C SER A 108 10.44 17.95 -13.60
N ARG A 109 11.02 19.12 -13.32
CA ARG A 109 10.27 20.27 -12.79
C ARG A 109 9.17 20.71 -13.75
N VAL A 110 7.98 20.91 -13.19
CA VAL A 110 6.76 21.38 -13.87
C VAL A 110 6.05 22.43 -13.03
N THR A 111 4.96 22.99 -13.51
CA THR A 111 4.08 23.86 -12.72
C THR A 111 3.25 23.02 -11.74
N ARG A 112 2.74 23.68 -10.70
CA ARG A 112 1.80 23.08 -9.74
C ARG A 112 0.56 22.45 -10.44
N VAL A 113 0.00 23.15 -11.41
CA VAL A 113 -1.16 22.65 -12.17
C VAL A 113 -0.82 21.39 -12.94
N GLU A 114 0.29 21.40 -13.70
CA GLU A 114 0.75 20.23 -14.44
C GLU A 114 1.04 19.03 -13.51
N ALA A 115 1.59 19.28 -12.30
CA ALA A 115 1.82 18.22 -11.33
C ALA A 115 0.51 17.60 -10.82
N ILE A 116 -0.52 18.43 -10.56
CA ILE A 116 -1.85 17.95 -10.13
C ILE A 116 -2.52 17.14 -11.26
N GLU A 117 -2.45 17.63 -12.49
CA GLU A 117 -2.98 16.91 -13.66
C GLU A 117 -2.24 15.59 -13.88
N ALA A 118 -0.92 15.59 -13.82
CA ALA A 118 -0.11 14.39 -14.00
C ALA A 118 -0.42 13.31 -12.96
N ILE A 119 -0.49 13.69 -11.67
CA ILE A 119 -0.80 12.74 -10.61
C ILE A 119 -2.25 12.27 -10.66
N GLY A 120 -3.18 13.13 -11.07
CA GLY A 120 -4.57 12.80 -11.34
C GLY A 120 -4.70 11.75 -12.45
N ASN A 121 -3.94 11.90 -13.53
CA ASN A 121 -3.91 10.92 -14.62
C ASN A 121 -3.36 9.56 -14.16
N ILE A 122 -2.36 9.51 -13.28
CA ILE A 122 -1.90 8.24 -12.69
C ILE A 122 -3.02 7.56 -11.91
N LEU A 123 -3.80 8.31 -11.12
CA LEU A 123 -4.97 7.78 -10.40
C LEU A 123 -6.07 7.29 -11.35
N LEU A 124 -6.30 8.00 -12.45
CA LEU A 124 -7.26 7.65 -13.50
C LEU A 124 -6.87 6.36 -14.21
N ASP A 125 -5.63 6.27 -14.69
CA ASP A 125 -5.08 5.10 -15.38
C ASP A 125 -5.09 3.85 -14.49
N ALA A 126 -4.86 4.04 -13.18
CA ALA A 126 -4.96 2.97 -12.18
C ALA A 126 -6.42 2.59 -11.84
N GLY A 127 -7.40 3.30 -12.38
CA GLY A 127 -8.83 3.04 -12.17
C GLY A 127 -9.31 3.36 -10.75
N TYR A 128 -8.66 4.30 -10.06
CA TYR A 128 -9.10 4.77 -8.74
C TYR A 128 -10.18 5.84 -8.84
N ILE A 129 -10.17 6.61 -9.93
CA ILE A 129 -11.07 7.76 -10.15
C ILE A 129 -11.64 7.74 -11.57
N GLU A 130 -12.61 8.62 -11.81
CA GLU A 130 -13.05 9.06 -13.14
C GLU A 130 -12.47 10.44 -13.45
N GLU A 131 -12.39 10.79 -14.74
CA GLU A 131 -11.77 12.03 -15.25
C GLU A 131 -12.24 13.31 -14.54
N PRO A 132 -13.55 13.52 -14.22
CA PRO A 132 -14.00 14.74 -13.54
C PRO A 132 -13.35 14.99 -12.18
N TYR A 133 -12.83 13.94 -11.51
CA TYR A 133 -12.13 14.08 -10.24
C TYR A 133 -10.86 14.93 -10.34
N ILE A 134 -10.15 14.89 -11.48
CA ILE A 134 -8.92 15.68 -11.72
C ILE A 134 -9.24 17.17 -11.64
N LYS A 135 -10.35 17.58 -12.24
CA LYS A 135 -10.81 18.98 -12.13
C LYS A 135 -11.13 19.36 -10.68
N GLY A 136 -11.73 18.45 -9.92
CA GLY A 136 -11.96 18.64 -8.48
C GLY A 136 -10.66 18.77 -7.68
N MET A 137 -9.60 18.06 -8.05
CA MET A 137 -8.27 18.21 -7.43
C MET A 137 -7.69 19.61 -7.68
N LEU A 138 -7.81 20.11 -8.91
CA LEU A 138 -7.37 21.47 -9.27
C LEU A 138 -8.16 22.55 -8.51
N ASN A 139 -9.49 22.43 -8.47
CA ASN A 139 -10.36 23.36 -7.74
C ASN A 139 -10.03 23.34 -6.24
N ARG A 140 -9.83 22.15 -5.66
CA ARG A 140 -9.50 21.99 -4.23
C ARG A 140 -8.20 22.70 -3.88
N ASP A 141 -7.16 22.52 -4.68
CA ASP A 141 -5.86 23.17 -4.44
C ASP A 141 -5.90 24.69 -4.70
N ALA A 142 -6.72 25.15 -5.63
CA ALA A 142 -6.95 26.57 -5.89
C ALA A 142 -7.71 27.27 -4.76
N SER A 143 -8.69 26.59 -4.14
CA SER A 143 -9.50 27.13 -3.04
C SER A 143 -8.72 27.17 -1.71
N LEU A 144 -7.97 26.15 -1.43
CA LEU A 144 -7.09 26.02 -0.27
C LEU A 144 -5.92 25.11 -0.63
N THR A 145 -4.70 25.60 -0.52
CA THR A 145 -3.51 24.86 -0.88
C THR A 145 -3.48 23.45 -0.28
N THR A 146 -3.03 22.48 -1.08
CA THR A 146 -2.79 21.10 -0.62
C THR A 146 -1.38 20.86 -0.13
N TYR A 147 -0.55 21.90 -0.03
CA TYR A 147 0.75 21.87 0.66
C TYR A 147 0.55 21.66 2.17
N ILE A 148 1.27 20.71 2.75
CA ILE A 148 1.13 20.33 4.17
C ILE A 148 2.40 20.52 5.00
N GLY A 149 3.46 21.12 4.45
CA GLY A 149 4.77 21.24 5.08
C GLY A 149 5.75 20.18 4.58
N ASN A 150 6.99 20.21 5.06
CA ASN A 150 8.05 19.24 4.74
C ASN A 150 8.21 18.93 3.26
N ASP A 151 8.08 19.92 2.39
CA ASP A 151 8.13 19.77 0.93
C ASP A 151 7.08 18.77 0.35
N LEU A 152 5.96 18.59 1.05
CA LEU A 152 4.89 17.66 0.67
C LEU A 152 3.66 18.40 0.20
N ALA A 153 3.05 17.93 -0.88
CA ALA A 153 1.70 18.29 -1.29
C ALA A 153 0.84 17.02 -1.46
N ILE A 154 -0.43 17.13 -1.06
CA ILE A 154 -1.40 16.01 -1.07
C ILE A 154 -2.64 16.37 -1.90
N PRO A 155 -2.53 16.57 -3.23
CA PRO A 155 -3.69 16.87 -4.07
C PRO A 155 -4.78 15.80 -3.94
N HIS A 156 -6.01 16.23 -3.73
CA HIS A 156 -7.21 15.39 -3.62
C HIS A 156 -8.42 16.18 -4.10
N GLY A 157 -9.52 15.51 -4.45
CA GLY A 157 -10.74 16.16 -4.93
C GLY A 157 -11.53 16.85 -3.84
N GLU A 158 -12.32 17.86 -4.20
CA GLU A 158 -13.33 18.44 -3.34
C GLU A 158 -14.45 17.45 -3.01
N TYR A 159 -15.27 17.80 -2.02
CA TYR A 159 -16.38 16.93 -1.60
C TYR A 159 -17.37 16.62 -2.74
N ASP A 160 -17.62 17.60 -3.61
CA ASP A 160 -18.59 17.51 -4.71
C ASP A 160 -18.21 16.51 -5.80
N VAL A 161 -16.90 16.15 -5.89
CA VAL A 161 -16.41 15.18 -6.87
C VAL A 161 -16.17 13.79 -6.27
N LYS A 162 -16.59 13.56 -5.02
CA LYS A 162 -16.41 12.30 -4.30
C LYS A 162 -17.08 11.11 -5.00
N GLU A 163 -18.18 11.34 -5.70
CA GLU A 163 -18.88 10.31 -6.48
C GLU A 163 -18.03 9.72 -7.62
N TYR A 164 -17.02 10.46 -8.10
CA TYR A 164 -16.07 9.99 -9.13
C TYR A 164 -14.92 9.14 -8.58
N VAL A 165 -14.87 8.90 -7.27
CA VAL A 165 -13.91 7.94 -6.68
C VAL A 165 -14.48 6.54 -6.75
N LYS A 166 -13.83 5.66 -7.53
CA LYS A 166 -14.23 4.25 -7.69
C LYS A 166 -13.72 3.35 -6.57
N LYS A 167 -12.50 3.60 -6.13
CA LYS A 167 -11.86 2.88 -5.02
C LYS A 167 -10.78 3.76 -4.39
N THR A 168 -10.44 3.47 -3.14
CA THR A 168 -9.35 4.15 -2.45
C THR A 168 -8.02 3.83 -3.12
N GLY A 169 -7.21 4.87 -3.38
CA GLY A 169 -5.91 4.72 -4.03
C GLY A 169 -5.03 5.95 -3.89
N LEU A 170 -3.73 5.70 -4.04
CA LEU A 170 -2.67 6.70 -3.99
C LEU A 170 -1.85 6.69 -5.29
N ALA A 171 -1.30 7.84 -5.62
CA ALA A 171 -0.23 7.99 -6.59
C ALA A 171 0.87 8.88 -5.99
N VAL A 172 2.12 8.66 -6.36
CA VAL A 172 3.28 9.40 -5.81
C VAL A 172 4.16 9.87 -6.94
N MET A 173 4.53 11.16 -6.90
CA MET A 173 5.50 11.74 -7.81
C MET A 173 6.59 12.48 -7.02
N ILE A 174 7.86 12.20 -7.35
CA ILE A 174 9.01 12.80 -6.71
C ILE A 174 9.74 13.70 -7.69
N TYR A 175 9.87 14.96 -7.30
CA TYR A 175 10.52 16.03 -8.05
C TYR A 175 11.81 16.44 -7.32
N PRO A 176 12.98 15.89 -7.66
CA PRO A 176 14.22 16.15 -6.93
C PRO A 176 14.60 17.64 -6.87
N GLU A 177 14.34 18.37 -7.95
CA GLU A 177 14.59 19.82 -8.03
C GLU A 177 13.51 20.67 -7.35
N GLY A 178 12.40 20.02 -6.96
CA GLY A 178 11.24 20.67 -6.41
C GLY A 178 10.47 21.53 -7.40
N ILE A 179 9.22 21.79 -7.07
CA ILE A 179 8.30 22.65 -7.82
C ILE A 179 7.74 23.73 -6.91
N ASP A 180 7.39 24.89 -7.47
CA ASP A 180 6.76 25.96 -6.71
C ASP A 180 5.28 25.64 -6.46
N TRP A 181 4.91 25.62 -5.18
CA TRP A 181 3.52 25.39 -4.73
C TRP A 181 2.97 26.63 -4.03
N GLY A 182 2.90 27.72 -4.80
CA GLY A 182 2.41 29.01 -4.28
C GLY A 182 3.37 29.65 -3.28
N GLY A 183 4.67 29.64 -3.58
CA GLY A 183 5.74 30.17 -2.75
C GLY A 183 6.39 29.15 -1.80
N ASN A 184 5.89 27.91 -1.77
CA ASN A 184 6.50 26.83 -1.01
C ASN A 184 7.18 25.84 -1.98
N LEU A 185 8.32 25.30 -1.58
CA LEU A 185 8.96 24.21 -2.32
C LEU A 185 8.22 22.89 -2.05
N VAL A 186 7.91 22.14 -3.11
CA VAL A 186 7.36 20.79 -3.00
C VAL A 186 8.23 19.83 -3.80
N ARG A 187 8.72 18.78 -3.15
CA ARG A 187 9.50 17.71 -3.77
C ARG A 187 8.76 16.38 -3.85
N VAL A 188 7.73 16.20 -3.02
CA VAL A 188 6.91 15.00 -3.02
C VAL A 188 5.45 15.38 -3.17
N VAL A 189 4.81 14.86 -4.21
CA VAL A 189 3.38 15.03 -4.48
C VAL A 189 2.70 13.68 -4.33
N ILE A 190 1.69 13.59 -3.47
CA ILE A 190 0.90 12.38 -3.20
C ILE A 190 -0.55 12.65 -3.57
N GLY A 191 -0.99 12.13 -4.72
CA GLY A 191 -2.39 12.19 -5.13
C GLY A 191 -3.23 11.19 -4.34
N ILE A 192 -4.37 11.64 -3.84
CA ILE A 192 -5.25 10.83 -2.99
C ILE A 192 -6.64 10.72 -3.63
N ALA A 193 -7.07 9.49 -3.85
CA ALA A 193 -8.46 9.12 -4.07
C ALA A 193 -8.94 8.29 -2.89
N ALA A 194 -9.97 8.71 -2.17
CA ALA A 194 -10.42 7.99 -0.98
C ALA A 194 -11.95 7.91 -0.92
N THR A 195 -12.45 6.70 -0.64
CA THR A 195 -13.85 6.45 -0.35
C THR A 195 -14.08 6.57 1.16
N ASN A 196 -15.22 7.16 1.56
CA ASN A 196 -15.67 7.25 2.96
C ASN A 196 -14.60 7.77 3.96
N ASN A 197 -14.33 7.01 5.04
CA ASN A 197 -13.44 7.42 6.14
C ASN A 197 -11.95 7.11 5.88
N ASP A 198 -11.61 6.45 4.77
CA ASP A 198 -10.24 6.05 4.46
C ASP A 198 -9.30 7.26 4.31
N HIS A 199 -9.86 8.41 3.91
CA HIS A 199 -9.10 9.65 3.72
C HIS A 199 -8.33 10.07 4.98
N MET A 200 -8.98 10.06 6.15
CA MET A 200 -8.33 10.45 7.41
C MET A 200 -7.22 9.49 7.81
N GLN A 201 -7.43 8.20 7.62
CA GLN A 201 -6.41 7.19 7.95
C GLN A 201 -5.20 7.29 7.02
N ILE A 202 -5.43 7.53 5.73
CA ILE A 202 -4.35 7.77 4.75
C ILE A 202 -3.54 9.01 5.14
N LEU A 203 -4.20 10.12 5.46
CA LEU A 203 -3.53 11.35 5.87
C LEU A 203 -2.70 11.15 7.15
N GLN A 204 -3.22 10.45 8.14
CA GLN A 204 -2.50 10.13 9.36
C GLN A 204 -1.25 9.28 9.08
N ASN A 205 -1.38 8.26 8.23
CA ASN A 205 -0.25 7.40 7.84
C ASN A 205 0.84 8.18 7.09
N ILE A 206 0.45 9.03 6.13
CA ILE A 206 1.40 9.88 5.40
C ILE A 206 2.10 10.85 6.37
N ALA A 207 1.32 11.52 7.23
CA ALA A 207 1.86 12.47 8.19
C ALA A 207 2.84 11.81 9.17
N SER A 208 2.50 10.64 9.72
CA SER A 208 3.39 9.93 10.67
C SER A 208 4.71 9.49 10.02
N LYS A 209 4.67 9.06 8.76
CA LYS A 209 5.86 8.54 8.04
C LYS A 209 6.75 9.64 7.47
N LEU A 210 6.18 10.78 7.10
CA LEU A 210 6.87 11.89 6.45
C LEU A 210 6.93 13.16 7.31
N CYS A 211 6.73 13.04 8.63
CA CYS A 211 6.83 14.16 9.57
C CYS A 211 8.26 14.71 9.71
N GLU A 212 9.27 13.87 9.50
CA GLU A 212 10.68 14.26 9.60
C GLU A 212 11.24 14.60 8.22
N MET A 213 11.82 15.81 8.10
CA MET A 213 12.43 16.28 6.84
C MET A 213 13.55 15.33 6.35
N GLU A 214 14.30 14.72 7.26
CA GLU A 214 15.35 13.75 6.93
C GLU A 214 14.79 12.53 6.16
N THR A 215 13.59 12.08 6.51
CA THR A 215 12.92 10.99 5.78
C THR A 215 12.52 11.42 4.37
N VAL A 216 12.01 12.65 4.23
CA VAL A 216 11.68 13.23 2.91
C VAL A 216 12.94 13.38 2.06
N ASP A 217 14.04 13.87 2.64
CA ASP A 217 15.33 14.03 1.95
C ASP A 217 15.86 12.67 1.44
N LYS A 218 15.82 11.64 2.27
CA LYS A 218 16.22 10.27 1.88
C LYS A 218 15.33 9.72 0.76
N LEU A 219 14.03 9.93 0.86
CA LEU A 219 13.05 9.49 -0.13
C LEU A 219 13.28 10.18 -1.48
N VAL A 220 13.52 11.48 -1.49
CA VAL A 220 13.83 12.26 -2.70
C VAL A 220 15.17 11.85 -3.30
N ALA A 221 16.19 11.61 -2.48
CA ALA A 221 17.53 11.23 -2.92
C ALA A 221 17.63 9.79 -3.44
N SER A 222 16.71 8.90 -3.02
CA SER A 222 16.80 7.47 -3.34
C SER A 222 16.64 7.16 -4.83
N ASN A 223 15.79 7.91 -5.53
CA ASN A 223 15.37 7.65 -6.92
C ASN A 223 14.98 6.18 -7.18
N ASP A 224 14.44 5.51 -6.15
CA ASP A 224 14.13 4.09 -6.10
C ASP A 224 12.65 3.88 -5.73
N VAL A 225 11.89 3.33 -6.66
CA VAL A 225 10.45 3.04 -6.49
C VAL A 225 10.20 2.07 -5.33
N ASP A 226 11.07 1.06 -5.16
CA ASP A 226 10.91 0.06 -4.11
C ASP A 226 11.13 0.67 -2.73
N TYR A 227 12.11 1.56 -2.60
CA TYR A 227 12.36 2.30 -1.37
C TYR A 227 11.18 3.22 -1.01
N VAL A 228 10.68 4.00 -1.99
CA VAL A 228 9.49 4.86 -1.80
C VAL A 228 8.28 4.05 -1.37
N TYR A 229 8.04 2.92 -2.03
CA TYR A 229 6.94 2.01 -1.69
C TYR A 229 7.08 1.48 -0.26
N GLN A 230 8.28 1.04 0.14
CA GLN A 230 8.53 0.52 1.48
C GLN A 230 8.32 1.59 2.56
N ILE A 231 8.79 2.83 2.36
CA ILE A 231 8.58 3.92 3.32
C ILE A 231 7.07 4.19 3.49
N LEU A 232 6.31 4.26 2.40
CA LEU A 232 4.89 4.63 2.46
C LEU A 232 3.97 3.50 2.93
N MET A 233 4.28 2.25 2.57
CA MET A 233 3.39 1.10 2.76
C MET A 233 3.94 0.04 3.72
N GLY A 234 5.24 0.09 4.05
CA GLY A 234 5.88 -0.83 5.00
C GLY A 234 5.37 -0.61 6.43
N ASP A 235 5.31 -1.68 7.22
CA ASP A 235 5.11 -1.57 8.68
C ASP A 235 6.44 -1.15 9.34
N GLU A 236 6.37 -0.36 10.43
CA GLU A 236 7.51 0.00 11.27
C GLU A 236 8.11 -1.22 11.96
#